data_8a17000284187549fe0bdb1393b02a57
#
_entry.id   8a17000284187549fe0bdb1393b02a57
#
_cell.length_a   1.000
_cell.length_b   1.000
_cell.length_c   1.000
_cell.angle_alpha   90.00
_cell.angle_beta   90.00
_cell.angle_gamma   90.00
#
_symmetry.space_group_name_H-M   'P 1'
#
loop_
_entity.id
_entity.type
_entity.pdbx_description
1 polymer ?
#
loop_
_entity_poly.entity_id
_entity_poly.type
_entity_poly.pdbx_seq_one_letter_code
_entity_poly.pdbx_strand_id
1 'polypeptide(L)'
;ILMIKFTKKWGQVYAPPGGKFEKGESPLDCILREYYEETGLKLINPRLQGMSYWKDNSEGIIFIYVAKEFEGDLKETSEEGCIEWIDVENLSNLKQFSQNEKFTPYLFKEELFEGKFLLDEKCNVIEYKIRTI
;
A
#
# COMPACT_ATOMS: atom_id res chain seq x y z
N ILE A 1 9.21 -7.52 -1.54
CA ILE A 1 7.93 -6.82 -1.67
C ILE A 1 7.81 -6.18 -3.05
N LEU A 2 6.63 -6.27 -3.64
CA LEU A 2 6.34 -5.65 -4.92
C LEU A 2 5.93 -4.19 -4.72
N MET A 3 6.55 -3.30 -5.45
CA MET A 3 6.31 -1.87 -5.38
C MET A 3 6.11 -1.27 -6.77
N ILE A 4 5.36 -0.18 -6.84
CA ILE A 4 5.29 0.68 -8.00
C ILE A 4 6.15 1.91 -7.73
N LYS A 5 7.09 2.18 -8.64
CA LYS A 5 7.85 3.41 -8.65
C LYS A 5 7.08 4.42 -9.49
N PHE A 6 6.46 5.38 -8.84
CA PHE A 6 5.74 6.44 -9.55
C PHE A 6 6.71 7.33 -10.31
N THR A 7 6.48 7.51 -11.60
CA THR A 7 7.36 8.29 -12.47
C THR A 7 6.74 9.58 -12.97
N LYS A 8 5.40 9.69 -12.94
CA LYS A 8 4.64 10.84 -13.46
C LYS A 8 4.16 11.80 -12.38
N LYS A 9 3.75 11.27 -11.23
CA LYS A 9 3.30 12.03 -10.06
C LYS A 9 4.25 11.78 -8.91
N TRP A 10 4.24 12.66 -7.92
CA TRP A 10 4.90 12.47 -6.62
C TRP A 10 6.43 12.39 -6.65
N GLY A 11 7.09 12.52 -7.82
CA GLY A 11 8.54 12.59 -7.91
C GLY A 11 9.28 11.31 -7.49
N GLN A 12 9.12 10.22 -8.21
CA GLN A 12 9.82 8.95 -7.99
C GLN A 12 9.62 8.33 -6.60
N VAL A 13 8.39 8.35 -6.12
CA VAL A 13 8.00 7.72 -4.86
C VAL A 13 7.60 6.27 -5.11
N TYR A 14 7.98 5.38 -4.21
CA TYR A 14 7.58 3.98 -4.23
C TYR A 14 6.37 3.75 -3.33
N ALA A 15 5.43 2.95 -3.80
CA ALA A 15 4.28 2.52 -3.02
C ALA A 15 3.82 1.12 -3.44
N PRO A 16 3.22 0.34 -2.54
CA PRO A 16 2.57 -0.90 -2.91
C PRO A 16 1.42 -0.65 -3.89
N PRO A 17 1.11 -1.63 -4.77
CA PRO A 17 -0.08 -1.54 -5.62
C PRO A 17 -1.36 -1.45 -4.79
N GLY A 18 -2.35 -0.75 -5.30
CA GLY A 18 -3.65 -0.59 -4.66
C GLY A 18 -4.46 0.50 -5.32
N GLY A 19 -5.67 0.72 -4.84
CA GLY A 19 -6.54 1.73 -5.41
C GLY A 19 -7.80 1.97 -4.60
N LYS A 20 -8.75 2.63 -5.21
CA LYS A 20 -10.00 3.04 -4.61
C LYS A 20 -11.11 2.02 -4.86
N PHE A 21 -12.04 1.93 -3.92
CA PHE A 21 -13.23 1.12 -4.08
C PHE A 21 -14.07 1.55 -5.29
N GLU A 22 -14.56 0.57 -6.01
CA GLU A 22 -15.68 0.75 -6.90
C GLU A 22 -16.98 0.43 -6.14
N LYS A 23 -18.11 0.91 -6.68
CA LYS A 23 -19.41 0.70 -6.05
C LYS A 23 -19.71 -0.79 -5.90
N GLY A 24 -20.04 -1.21 -4.69
CA GLY A 24 -20.38 -2.59 -4.37
C GLY A 24 -19.21 -3.50 -4.01
N GLU A 25 -17.98 -3.00 -4.04
CA GLU A 25 -16.82 -3.77 -3.65
C GLU A 25 -16.59 -3.79 -2.14
N SER A 26 -16.19 -4.95 -1.61
CA SER A 26 -15.56 -5.04 -0.30
C SER A 26 -14.08 -4.62 -0.40
N PRO A 27 -13.40 -4.37 0.75
CA PRO A 27 -11.96 -4.14 0.72
C PRO A 27 -11.16 -5.25 0.03
N LEU A 28 -11.56 -6.51 0.24
CA LEU A 28 -10.92 -7.66 -0.39
C LEU A 28 -11.14 -7.67 -1.91
N ASP A 29 -12.37 -7.43 -2.36
CA ASP A 29 -12.67 -7.36 -3.80
C ASP A 29 -11.85 -6.27 -4.48
N CYS A 30 -11.73 -5.12 -3.84
CA CYS A 30 -10.99 -3.98 -4.34
C CYS A 30 -9.51 -4.31 -4.54
N ILE A 31 -8.85 -4.90 -3.54
CA ILE A 31 -7.41 -5.19 -3.66
C ILE A 31 -7.14 -6.30 -4.70
N LEU A 32 -8.01 -7.30 -4.79
CA LEU A 32 -7.87 -8.33 -5.81
C LEU A 32 -7.97 -7.75 -7.23
N ARG A 33 -8.93 -6.87 -7.46
CA ARG A 33 -9.11 -6.20 -8.75
C ARG A 33 -7.97 -5.25 -9.07
N GLU A 34 -7.67 -4.31 -8.16
CA GLU A 34 -6.63 -3.29 -8.37
C GLU A 34 -5.25 -3.92 -8.59
N TYR A 35 -4.92 -4.93 -7.78
CA TYR A 35 -3.64 -5.60 -7.90
C TYR A 35 -3.47 -6.29 -9.25
N TYR A 36 -4.52 -6.96 -9.72
CA TYR A 36 -4.52 -7.60 -11.04
C TYR A 36 -4.42 -6.57 -12.17
N GLU A 37 -5.20 -5.50 -12.11
CA GLU A 37 -5.18 -4.45 -13.12
C GLU A 37 -3.80 -3.78 -13.23
N GLU A 38 -3.18 -3.49 -12.11
CA GLU A 38 -1.90 -2.80 -12.08
C GLU A 38 -0.70 -3.70 -12.37
N THR A 39 -0.71 -4.93 -11.90
CA THR A 39 0.47 -5.79 -11.92
C THR A 39 0.35 -7.02 -12.81
N GLY A 40 -0.84 -7.44 -13.17
CA GLY A 40 -1.09 -8.71 -13.85
C GLY A 40 -1.09 -9.92 -12.93
N LEU A 41 -0.84 -9.74 -11.64
CA LEU A 41 -0.80 -10.82 -10.67
C LEU A 41 -2.14 -11.01 -9.96
N LYS A 42 -2.55 -12.26 -9.85
CA LYS A 42 -3.72 -12.69 -9.11
C LYS A 42 -3.29 -13.16 -7.73
N LEU A 43 -3.66 -12.40 -6.71
CA LEU A 43 -3.33 -12.74 -5.33
C LEU A 43 -4.10 -13.97 -4.86
N ILE A 44 -3.44 -14.84 -4.10
CA ILE A 44 -4.01 -16.06 -3.53
C ILE A 44 -4.04 -15.89 -2.01
N ASN A 45 -5.23 -16.00 -1.44
CA ASN A 45 -5.47 -15.91 0.01
C ASN A 45 -4.80 -14.70 0.68
N PRO A 46 -5.01 -13.46 0.18
CA PRO A 46 -4.49 -12.29 0.86
C PRO A 46 -5.11 -12.14 2.25
N ARG A 47 -4.28 -11.79 3.21
CA ARG A 47 -4.67 -11.62 4.61
C ARG A 47 -4.73 -10.13 4.94
N LEU A 48 -5.79 -9.70 5.61
CA LEU A 48 -5.85 -8.34 6.15
C LEU A 48 -4.76 -8.19 7.21
N GLN A 49 -3.84 -7.29 6.99
CA GLN A 49 -2.70 -7.04 7.85
C GLN A 49 -2.89 -5.82 8.74
N GLY A 50 -3.64 -4.84 8.25
CA GLY A 50 -3.87 -3.64 9.01
C GLY A 50 -4.90 -2.71 8.41
N MET A 51 -5.23 -1.70 9.20
CA MET A 51 -6.07 -0.59 8.79
C MET A 51 -5.38 0.71 9.18
N SER A 52 -5.45 1.69 8.33
CA SER A 52 -4.84 2.99 8.55
C SER A 52 -5.86 4.09 8.33
N TYR A 53 -6.30 4.72 9.41
CA TYR A 53 -7.11 5.93 9.35
C TYR A 53 -6.21 7.14 9.13
N TRP A 54 -6.59 8.00 8.21
CA TRP A 54 -5.87 9.24 7.96
C TRP A 54 -6.82 10.43 7.92
N LYS A 55 -6.32 11.57 8.30
CA LYS A 55 -7.04 12.83 8.27
C LYS A 55 -6.12 13.98 7.87
N ASP A 56 -6.60 14.77 6.90
CA ASP A 56 -6.14 16.13 6.58
C ASP A 56 -7.38 17.03 6.51
N ASN A 57 -7.65 17.71 5.42
CA ASN A 57 -8.92 18.42 5.19
C ASN A 57 -10.09 17.46 4.88
N SER A 58 -9.78 16.22 4.54
CA SER A 58 -10.71 15.11 4.39
C SER A 58 -10.26 13.97 5.30
N GLU A 59 -10.91 12.82 5.20
CA GLU A 59 -10.53 11.65 5.98
C GLU A 59 -10.84 10.36 5.24
N GLY A 60 -10.14 9.32 5.61
CA GLY A 60 -10.36 8.00 5.01
C GLY A 60 -9.70 6.87 5.77
N ILE A 61 -9.96 5.67 5.29
CA ILE A 61 -9.37 4.44 5.80
C ILE A 61 -8.71 3.69 4.65
N ILE A 62 -7.49 3.23 4.88
CA ILE A 62 -6.77 2.33 3.99
C ILE A 62 -6.80 0.95 4.61
N PHE A 63 -7.27 -0.03 3.86
CA PHE A 63 -7.19 -1.44 4.23
C PHE A 63 -5.92 -2.02 3.61
N ILE A 64 -5.11 -2.68 4.41
CA ILE A 64 -3.78 -3.15 4.02
C ILE A 64 -3.76 -4.67 4.07
N TYR A 65 -3.51 -5.28 2.91
CA TYR A 65 -3.44 -6.73 2.76
C TYR A 65 -2.03 -7.18 2.46
N VAL A 66 -1.70 -8.38 2.90
CA VAL A 66 -0.46 -9.07 2.56
C VAL A 66 -0.79 -10.43 1.95
N ALA A 67 -0.21 -10.72 0.79
CA ALA A 67 -0.30 -12.02 0.16
C ALA A 67 1.11 -12.59 -0.01
N LYS A 68 1.27 -13.86 0.28
CA LYS A 68 2.53 -14.60 0.09
C LYS A 68 2.51 -15.44 -1.17
N GLU A 69 1.33 -15.70 -1.70
CA GLU A 69 1.12 -16.53 -2.88
C GLU A 69 0.38 -15.74 -3.95
N PHE A 70 0.76 -15.95 -5.18
CA PHE A 70 0.17 -15.30 -6.33
C PHE A 70 0.44 -16.12 -7.59
N GLU A 71 -0.34 -15.87 -8.64
CA GLU A 71 -0.15 -16.46 -9.95
C GLU A 71 -0.34 -15.41 -11.03
N GLY A 72 0.04 -15.74 -12.27
CA GLY A 72 -0.07 -14.84 -13.41
C GLY A 72 1.27 -14.26 -13.83
N ASP A 73 1.24 -13.40 -14.85
CA ASP A 73 2.43 -12.82 -15.46
C ASP A 73 2.57 -11.36 -15.02
N LEU A 74 3.68 -11.05 -14.37
CA LEU A 74 3.97 -9.71 -13.90
C LEU A 74 4.18 -8.74 -15.07
N LYS A 75 3.45 -7.63 -15.07
CA LYS A 75 3.69 -6.52 -15.99
C LYS A 75 4.97 -5.79 -15.58
N GLU A 76 5.67 -5.22 -16.54
CA GLU A 76 6.84 -4.39 -16.25
C GLU A 76 6.47 -2.98 -15.82
N THR A 77 5.36 -2.48 -16.35
CA THR A 77 4.87 -1.11 -16.06
C THR A 77 3.37 -1.11 -15.82
N SER A 78 2.91 -0.17 -15.01
CA SER A 78 1.51 0.24 -14.88
C SER A 78 1.35 1.65 -15.44
N GLU A 79 0.12 2.17 -15.46
CA GLU A 79 -0.13 3.56 -15.83
C GLU A 79 0.58 4.56 -14.91
N GLU A 80 0.84 4.17 -13.67
CA GLU A 80 1.46 5.01 -12.65
C GLU A 80 2.99 5.02 -12.70
N GLY A 81 3.61 3.96 -13.21
CA GLY A 81 5.06 3.85 -13.26
C GLY A 81 5.58 2.44 -13.46
N CYS A 82 6.83 2.23 -13.05
CA CYS A 82 7.51 0.95 -13.16
C CYS A 82 7.19 0.04 -11.98
N ILE A 83 7.03 -1.25 -12.26
CA ILE A 83 6.76 -2.26 -11.24
C ILE A 83 8.06 -2.98 -10.94
N GLU A 84 8.45 -3.02 -9.66
CA GLU A 84 9.73 -3.57 -9.23
C GLU A 84 9.58 -4.44 -7.99
N TRP A 85 10.30 -5.56 -7.96
CA TRP A 85 10.53 -6.31 -6.74
C TRP A 85 11.63 -5.63 -5.94
N ILE A 86 11.35 -5.32 -4.68
CA ILE A 86 12.28 -4.65 -3.78
C ILE A 86 12.60 -5.60 -2.62
N ASP A 87 13.90 -5.78 -2.36
CA ASP A 87 14.33 -6.51 -1.16
C ASP A 87 13.91 -5.75 0.09
N VAL A 88 13.39 -6.48 1.06
CA VAL A 88 12.92 -5.88 2.32
C VAL A 88 14.00 -5.05 3.01
N GLU A 89 15.24 -5.47 2.90
CA GLU A 89 16.40 -4.78 3.46
C GLU A 89 16.62 -3.39 2.86
N ASN A 90 16.16 -3.17 1.63
CA ASN A 90 16.33 -1.90 0.92
C ASN A 90 15.17 -0.92 1.10
N LEU A 91 14.11 -1.32 1.77
CA LEU A 91 12.91 -0.47 1.93
C LEU A 91 13.21 0.86 2.63
N SER A 92 14.10 0.86 3.61
CA SER A 92 14.48 2.07 4.35
C SER A 92 15.22 3.09 3.49
N ASN A 93 15.81 2.67 2.36
CA ASN A 93 16.54 3.54 1.43
C ASN A 93 15.66 4.13 0.33
N LEU A 94 14.40 3.70 0.24
CA LEU A 94 13.48 4.15 -0.78
C LEU A 94 12.65 5.33 -0.29
N LYS A 95 12.40 6.26 -1.19
CA LYS A 95 11.44 7.33 -0.92
C LYS A 95 10.03 6.76 -1.02
N GLN A 96 9.30 6.79 0.08
CA GLN A 96 7.91 6.38 0.19
C GLN A 96 7.04 7.56 0.64
N PHE A 97 5.72 7.42 0.50
CA PHE A 97 4.82 8.36 1.16
C PHE A 97 5.04 8.29 2.67
N SER A 98 5.00 9.44 3.32
CA SER A 98 5.30 9.58 4.75
C SER A 98 4.52 8.59 5.64
N GLN A 99 3.24 8.40 5.35
CA GLN A 99 2.40 7.44 6.06
C GLN A 99 2.86 6.00 5.84
N ASN A 100 3.22 5.65 4.60
CA ASN A 100 3.67 4.30 4.26
C ASN A 100 4.98 3.93 4.97
N GLU A 101 5.91 4.87 5.08
CA GLU A 101 7.15 4.66 5.83
C GLU A 101 6.90 4.22 7.27
N LYS A 102 5.84 4.74 7.88
CA LYS A 102 5.50 4.45 9.27
C LYS A 102 4.90 3.07 9.45
N PHE A 103 4.02 2.62 8.54
CA PHE A 103 3.39 1.33 8.71
C PHE A 103 4.11 0.16 8.00
N THR A 104 5.01 0.41 7.05
CA THR A 104 5.72 -0.64 6.31
C THR A 104 6.35 -1.72 7.22
N PRO A 105 7.00 -1.39 8.34
CA PRO A 105 7.55 -2.43 9.23
C PRO A 105 6.50 -3.40 9.80
N TYR A 106 5.23 -2.98 9.87
CA TYR A 106 4.14 -3.80 10.39
C TYR A 106 3.62 -4.81 9.38
N LEU A 107 3.96 -4.66 8.10
CA LEU A 107 3.56 -5.60 7.05
C LEU A 107 4.16 -6.99 7.25
N PHE A 108 5.29 -7.07 7.92
CA PHE A 108 6.04 -8.32 8.11
C PHE A 108 5.79 -8.97 9.48
N LYS A 109 4.87 -8.41 10.26
CA LYS A 109 4.45 -8.96 11.54
C LYS A 109 3.25 -9.87 11.37
N GLU A 110 3.02 -10.73 12.35
CA GLU A 110 1.85 -11.61 12.34
C GLU A 110 0.60 -10.92 12.87
N GLU A 111 0.77 -9.97 13.78
CA GLU A 111 -0.33 -9.26 14.41
C GLU A 111 -0.97 -8.24 13.48
N LEU A 112 -2.28 -8.16 13.55
CA LEU A 112 -3.04 -7.09 12.91
C LEU A 112 -2.68 -5.74 13.54
N PHE A 113 -2.52 -4.71 12.74
CA PHE A 113 -2.26 -3.37 13.26
C PHE A 113 -3.34 -2.36 12.88
N GLU A 114 -3.46 -1.33 13.70
CA GLU A 114 -4.27 -0.16 13.43
C GLU A 114 -3.39 1.09 13.49
N GLY A 115 -3.44 1.90 12.45
CA GLY A 115 -2.76 3.18 12.40
C GLY A 115 -3.75 4.35 12.43
N LYS A 116 -3.36 5.42 13.08
CA LYS A 116 -4.06 6.70 13.03
C LYS A 116 -3.05 7.79 12.67
N PHE A 117 -3.34 8.54 11.61
CA PHE A 117 -2.43 9.53 11.06
C PHE A 117 -3.12 10.86 10.87
N LEU A 118 -2.46 11.92 11.34
CA LEU A 118 -2.80 13.29 11.04
C LEU A 118 -1.79 13.80 10.01
N LEU A 119 -2.28 14.31 8.89
CA LEU A 119 -1.46 14.73 7.75
C LEU A 119 -1.58 16.23 7.53
N ASP A 120 -0.52 16.85 7.02
CA ASP A 120 -0.54 18.23 6.53
C ASP A 120 -1.10 18.31 5.09
N GLU A 121 -1.12 19.51 4.52
CA GLU A 121 -1.62 19.76 3.16
C GLU A 121 -0.82 19.04 2.07
N LYS A 122 0.42 18.67 2.36
CA LYS A 122 1.32 17.95 1.45
C LYS A 122 1.35 16.44 1.70
N CYS A 123 0.41 15.93 2.48
CA CYS A 123 0.32 14.51 2.87
C CYS A 123 1.50 14.03 3.73
N ASN A 124 2.21 14.95 4.40
CA ASN A 124 3.23 14.59 5.37
C ASN A 124 2.61 14.31 6.73
N VAL A 125 3.13 13.31 7.42
CA VAL A 125 2.66 12.94 8.75
C VAL A 125 3.07 14.00 9.77
N ILE A 126 2.07 14.59 10.43
CA ILE A 126 2.27 15.55 11.54
C ILE A 126 2.32 14.78 12.86
N GLU A 127 1.38 13.86 13.05
CA GLU A 127 1.22 13.06 14.25
C GLU A 127 0.68 11.68 13.88
N TYR A 128 1.13 10.65 14.56
CA TYR A 128 0.62 9.31 14.30
C TYR A 128 0.71 8.41 15.53
N LYS A 129 -0.11 7.38 15.51
CA LYS A 129 -0.07 6.29 16.47
C LYS A 129 -0.36 4.98 15.74
N ILE A 130 0.48 3.97 15.96
CA ILE A 130 0.26 2.62 15.45
C ILE A 130 0.26 1.66 16.63
N ARG A 131 -0.71 0.77 16.65
CA ARG A 131 -0.81 -0.28 17.68
C ARG A 131 -1.21 -1.60 17.05
N THR A 132 -0.73 -2.67 17.64
CA THR A 132 -1.15 -4.03 17.29
C THR A 132 -2.43 -4.38 18.04
N ILE A 133 -3.24 -5.19 17.41
CA ILE A 133 -4.55 -5.60 17.95
C ILE A 133 -4.56 -7.10 18.16
#